data_273d87b24072877ea5e558b5097b2d8e
#
_entry.id   273d87b24072877ea5e558b5097b2d8e
#
_cell.length_a   1.000
_cell.length_b   1.000
_cell.length_c   1.000
_cell.angle_alpha   90.00
_cell.angle_beta   90.00
_cell.angle_gamma   90.00
#
_symmetry.space_group_name_H-M   'P 1'
#
loop_
_entity.id
_entity.type
_entity.pdbx_description
1 polymer ?
#
loop_
_entity_poly.entity_id
_entity_poly.type
_entity_poly.pdbx_seq_one_letter_code
_entity_poly.pdbx_strand_id
1 'polypeptide(L)'
;MNKQIIQWYPGHIAKAEKQLKENLSKVELVFEVRDARIPLATSHPYLQKWLKGKKQILVLNRKDMINVDAYQAWDKKLRSEGKVPWWCDAKAGTGVLQIKHAAIRAGQELNQRRLDRGMKNRAIRVLTLGFPNVGKSALINRLVKKRLYLAQENQGLLEV
;
A
#
# COMPACT_ATOMS: atom_id res chain seq x y z
N MET A 1 34.19 -18.05 -14.91
CA MET A 1 33.58 -16.70 -14.80
C MET A 1 32.87 -16.60 -13.44
N ASN A 2 33.47 -15.88 -12.51
CA ASN A 2 32.85 -15.59 -11.25
C ASN A 2 31.69 -14.62 -11.49
N LYS A 3 30.45 -15.09 -11.45
CA LYS A 3 29.33 -14.22 -11.24
C LYS A 3 29.48 -13.59 -9.87
N GLN A 4 29.91 -12.33 -9.81
CA GLN A 4 29.73 -11.51 -8.61
C GLN A 4 28.24 -11.38 -8.37
N ILE A 5 27.71 -12.21 -7.50
CA ILE A 5 26.39 -11.98 -6.91
C ILE A 5 26.57 -10.73 -6.07
N ILE A 6 25.95 -9.62 -6.48
CA ILE A 6 25.89 -8.42 -5.65
C ILE A 6 25.13 -8.85 -4.38
N GLN A 7 25.85 -9.17 -3.34
CA GLN A 7 25.29 -9.43 -2.03
C GLN A 7 24.90 -8.08 -1.45
N TRP A 8 23.63 -7.73 -1.55
CA TRP A 8 23.03 -6.72 -0.70
C TRP A 8 23.29 -7.14 0.74
N TYR A 9 23.87 -6.25 1.54
CA TYR A 9 24.26 -6.51 2.92
C TYR A 9 23.16 -7.29 3.67
N PRO A 10 23.33 -8.57 4.02
CA PRO A 10 22.27 -9.39 4.59
C PRO A 10 21.71 -8.84 5.89
N GLY A 11 22.52 -8.14 6.69
CA GLY A 11 22.10 -7.53 7.95
C GLY A 11 21.11 -6.38 7.80
N HIS A 12 21.25 -5.54 6.76
CA HIS A 12 20.31 -4.43 6.51
C HIS A 12 18.95 -4.93 6.02
N ILE A 13 18.92 -5.96 5.18
CA ILE A 13 17.68 -6.58 4.69
C ILE A 13 16.94 -7.26 5.85
N ALA A 14 17.64 -8.04 6.68
CA ALA A 14 17.04 -8.70 7.84
C ALA A 14 16.47 -7.68 8.85
N LYS A 15 17.17 -6.58 9.09
CA LYS A 15 16.69 -5.48 9.96
C LYS A 15 15.44 -4.82 9.41
N ALA A 16 15.43 -4.49 8.10
CA ALA A 16 14.28 -3.89 7.43
C ALA A 16 13.07 -4.83 7.42
N GLU A 17 13.26 -6.12 7.18
CA GLU A 17 12.20 -7.13 7.24
C GLU A 17 11.64 -7.27 8.64
N LYS A 18 12.48 -7.31 9.66
CA LYS A 18 12.05 -7.35 11.07
C LYS A 18 11.21 -6.13 11.43
N GLN A 19 11.69 -4.93 11.09
CA GLN A 19 10.99 -3.68 11.35
C GLN A 19 9.63 -3.62 10.60
N LEU A 20 9.59 -4.10 9.36
CA LEU A 20 8.35 -4.20 8.59
C LEU A 20 7.36 -5.14 9.28
N LYS A 21 7.78 -6.31 9.73
CA LYS A 21 6.92 -7.27 10.45
C LYS A 21 6.40 -6.68 11.76
N GLU A 22 7.24 -5.95 12.49
CA GLU A 22 6.83 -5.24 13.72
C GLU A 22 5.77 -4.17 13.42
N ASN A 23 5.92 -3.39 12.35
CA ASN A 23 4.93 -2.40 11.95
C ASN A 23 3.63 -3.04 11.45
N LEU A 24 3.73 -4.13 10.67
CA LEU A 24 2.57 -4.89 10.23
C LEU A 24 1.75 -5.43 11.38
N SER A 25 2.39 -5.83 12.47
CA SER A 25 1.67 -6.33 13.67
C SER A 25 0.79 -5.26 14.34
N LYS A 26 1.10 -3.98 14.13
CA LYS A 26 0.44 -2.83 14.77
C LYS A 26 -0.72 -2.25 13.95
N VAL A 27 -0.93 -2.70 12.73
CA VAL A 27 -1.91 -2.15 11.78
C VAL A 27 -2.95 -3.19 11.37
N GLU A 28 -4.09 -2.72 10.96
CA GLU A 28 -5.21 -3.54 10.53
C GLU A 28 -5.40 -3.52 9.00
N LEU A 29 -4.97 -2.45 8.35
CA LEU A 29 -5.12 -2.23 6.91
C LEU A 29 -3.77 -1.86 6.30
N VAL A 30 -3.51 -2.35 5.08
CA VAL A 30 -2.28 -2.06 4.35
C VAL A 30 -2.61 -1.48 2.97
N PHE A 31 -2.00 -0.35 2.62
CA PHE A 31 -1.92 0.12 1.25
C PHE A 31 -0.65 -0.42 0.60
N GLU A 32 -0.80 -1.21 -0.45
CA GLU A 32 0.30 -1.57 -1.35
C GLU A 32 0.29 -0.57 -2.51
N VAL A 33 1.30 0.30 -2.58
CA VAL A 33 1.42 1.30 -3.65
C VAL A 33 2.42 0.82 -4.69
N ARG A 34 1.97 0.73 -5.93
CA ARG A 34 2.79 0.37 -7.09
C ARG A 34 2.79 1.51 -8.11
N ASP A 35 3.78 1.50 -8.98
CA ASP A 35 3.86 2.41 -10.11
C ASP A 35 3.04 1.87 -11.29
N ALA A 36 2.10 2.64 -11.80
CA ALA A 36 1.23 2.24 -12.92
C ALA A 36 2.00 1.93 -14.21
N ARG A 37 3.20 2.49 -14.39
CA ARG A 37 4.07 2.24 -15.54
C ARG A 37 4.71 0.84 -15.51
N ILE A 38 4.98 0.33 -14.30
CA ILE A 38 5.69 -0.93 -14.05
C ILE A 38 5.05 -1.71 -12.88
N PRO A 39 3.77 -2.10 -12.96
CA PRO A 39 3.03 -2.66 -11.84
C PRO A 39 3.61 -3.95 -11.27
N LEU A 40 4.22 -4.79 -12.11
CA LEU A 40 4.85 -6.04 -11.67
C LEU A 40 6.21 -5.79 -11.03
N ALA A 41 7.03 -4.92 -11.63
CA ALA A 41 8.37 -4.60 -11.10
C ALA A 41 8.30 -3.90 -9.74
N THR A 42 7.21 -3.18 -9.46
CA THR A 42 6.97 -2.52 -8.16
C THR A 42 6.11 -3.34 -7.19
N SER A 43 5.87 -4.61 -7.51
CA SER A 43 5.26 -5.58 -6.61
C SER A 43 6.32 -6.28 -5.78
N HIS A 44 6.15 -6.33 -4.47
CA HIS A 44 7.10 -7.03 -3.61
C HIS A 44 6.75 -8.54 -3.57
N PRO A 45 7.66 -9.46 -3.95
CA PRO A 45 7.35 -10.87 -4.11
C PRO A 45 6.93 -11.57 -2.81
N TYR A 46 7.41 -11.10 -1.66
CA TYR A 46 7.09 -11.70 -0.36
C TYR A 46 5.99 -10.97 0.41
N LEU A 47 5.41 -9.92 -0.14
CA LEU A 47 4.43 -9.09 0.58
C LEU A 47 3.23 -9.90 1.06
N GLN A 48 2.67 -10.74 0.20
CA GLN A 48 1.51 -11.56 0.56
C GLN A 48 1.79 -12.50 1.75
N LYS A 49 3.00 -13.07 1.79
CA LYS A 49 3.45 -13.91 2.90
C LYS A 49 3.54 -13.12 4.22
N TRP A 50 3.96 -11.87 4.16
CA TRP A 50 4.09 -11.03 5.35
C TRP A 50 2.77 -10.47 5.83
N LEU A 51 1.82 -10.22 4.93
CA LEU A 51 0.50 -9.68 5.27
C LEU A 51 -0.35 -10.67 6.08
N LYS A 52 -0.14 -11.97 5.93
CA LYS A 52 -0.84 -13.01 6.71
C LYS A 52 -2.36 -12.81 6.80
N GLY A 53 -3.00 -12.50 5.68
CA GLY A 53 -4.45 -12.30 5.62
C GLY A 53 -4.94 -10.94 6.12
N LYS A 54 -4.08 -9.96 6.36
CA LYS A 54 -4.50 -8.58 6.65
C LYS A 54 -5.24 -7.98 5.45
N LYS A 55 -6.21 -7.10 5.74
CA LYS A 55 -6.93 -6.36 4.71
C LYS A 55 -5.93 -5.50 3.91
N GLN A 56 -6.01 -5.57 2.59
CA GLN A 56 -5.11 -4.89 1.67
C GLN A 56 -5.89 -4.07 0.66
N ILE A 57 -5.38 -2.89 0.34
CA ILE A 57 -5.83 -2.05 -0.77
C ILE A 57 -4.64 -1.87 -1.72
N LEU A 58 -4.78 -2.36 -2.96
CA LEU A 58 -3.78 -2.21 -4.01
C LEU A 58 -3.98 -0.88 -4.73
N VAL A 59 -2.98 -0.01 -4.65
CA VAL A 59 -3.00 1.32 -5.28
C VAL A 59 -2.00 1.36 -6.43
N LEU A 60 -2.47 1.71 -7.62
CA LEU A 60 -1.66 1.97 -8.82
C LEU A 60 -1.55 3.49 -8.99
N ASN A 61 -0.42 4.06 -8.57
CA ASN A 61 -0.15 5.48 -8.68
C ASN A 61 0.47 5.84 -10.03
N ARG A 62 0.43 7.11 -10.41
CA ARG A 62 0.91 7.64 -11.70
C ARG A 62 0.11 7.14 -12.90
N LYS A 63 -1.20 7.00 -12.74
CA LYS A 63 -2.11 6.66 -13.83
C LYS A 63 -2.01 7.64 -15.01
N ASP A 64 -1.70 8.90 -14.73
CA ASP A 64 -1.47 9.97 -15.71
C ASP A 64 -0.29 9.70 -16.65
N MET A 65 0.63 8.82 -16.28
CA MET A 65 1.83 8.48 -17.06
C MET A 65 1.66 7.26 -17.96
N ILE A 66 0.47 6.68 -18.05
CA ILE A 66 0.15 5.56 -18.94
C ILE A 66 -1.03 5.92 -19.83
N ASN A 67 -1.06 5.34 -21.05
CA ASN A 67 -2.18 5.52 -21.95
C ASN A 67 -3.37 4.61 -21.56
N VAL A 68 -4.51 4.83 -22.22
CA VAL A 68 -5.76 4.11 -21.94
C VAL A 68 -5.61 2.61 -22.21
N ASP A 69 -4.92 2.21 -23.25
CA ASP A 69 -4.74 0.79 -23.61
C ASP A 69 -3.91 0.06 -22.54
N ALA A 70 -2.82 0.66 -22.09
CA ALA A 70 -2.00 0.13 -21.00
C ALA A 70 -2.80 0.03 -19.70
N TYR A 71 -3.58 1.06 -19.36
CA TYR A 71 -4.47 1.03 -18.22
C TYR A 71 -5.46 -0.13 -18.28
N GLN A 72 -6.18 -0.27 -19.39
CA GLN A 72 -7.18 -1.33 -19.56
C GLN A 72 -6.55 -2.73 -19.50
N ALA A 73 -5.39 -2.91 -20.14
CA ALA A 73 -4.68 -4.19 -20.12
C ALA A 73 -4.23 -4.58 -18.71
N TRP A 74 -3.65 -3.64 -17.96
CA TRP A 74 -3.24 -3.88 -16.59
C TRP A 74 -4.42 -4.08 -15.63
N ASP A 75 -5.47 -3.29 -15.77
CA ASP A 75 -6.69 -3.46 -14.93
C ASP A 75 -7.30 -4.84 -15.14
N LYS A 76 -7.47 -5.25 -16.39
CA LYS A 76 -7.97 -6.59 -16.75
C LYS A 76 -7.07 -7.71 -16.19
N LYS A 77 -5.75 -7.58 -16.34
CA LYS A 77 -4.79 -8.56 -15.84
C LYS A 77 -4.86 -8.70 -14.32
N LEU A 78 -4.80 -7.58 -13.59
CA LEU A 78 -4.83 -7.59 -12.13
C LEU A 78 -6.14 -8.16 -11.59
N ARG A 79 -7.27 -7.83 -12.22
CA ARG A 79 -8.59 -8.39 -11.86
C ARG A 79 -8.69 -9.88 -12.15
N SER A 80 -8.10 -10.36 -13.24
CA SER A 80 -8.05 -11.80 -13.56
C SER A 80 -7.23 -12.59 -12.53
N GLU A 81 -6.30 -11.94 -11.83
CA GLU A 81 -5.53 -12.48 -10.71
C GLU A 81 -6.26 -12.35 -9.34
N GLY A 82 -7.54 -11.95 -9.34
CA GLY A 82 -8.33 -11.76 -8.12
C GLY A 82 -8.00 -10.48 -7.33
N LYS A 83 -7.24 -9.56 -7.92
CA LYS A 83 -6.90 -8.27 -7.30
C LYS A 83 -7.91 -7.20 -7.69
N VAL A 84 -8.09 -6.21 -6.80
CA VAL A 84 -8.92 -5.02 -7.06
C VAL A 84 -7.99 -3.81 -7.06
N PRO A 85 -7.51 -3.36 -8.24
CA PRO A 85 -6.61 -2.21 -8.33
C PRO A 85 -7.39 -0.90 -8.18
N TRP A 86 -6.82 0.03 -7.40
CA TRP A 86 -7.28 1.39 -7.28
C TRP A 86 -6.28 2.33 -7.95
N TRP A 87 -6.70 2.98 -9.01
CA TRP A 87 -5.84 3.82 -9.85
C TRP A 87 -5.91 5.27 -9.41
N CYS A 88 -4.76 5.93 -9.32
CA CYS A 88 -4.70 7.34 -8.96
C CYS A 88 -3.50 8.07 -9.60
N ASP A 89 -3.60 9.40 -9.56
CA ASP A 89 -2.50 10.33 -9.62
C ASP A 89 -2.45 11.07 -8.28
N ALA A 90 -1.59 10.61 -7.39
CA ALA A 90 -1.49 11.17 -6.05
C ALA A 90 -0.97 12.61 -6.05
N LYS A 91 -0.18 13.01 -7.06
CA LYS A 91 0.32 14.39 -7.20
C LYS A 91 -0.81 15.37 -7.54
N ALA A 92 -1.65 15.05 -8.51
CA ALA A 92 -2.82 15.87 -8.87
C ALA A 92 -4.01 15.65 -7.92
N GLY A 93 -4.10 14.50 -7.28
CA GLY A 93 -5.20 14.11 -6.39
C GLY A 93 -6.31 13.31 -7.08
N THR A 94 -6.18 13.03 -8.37
CA THR A 94 -7.17 12.24 -9.14
C THR A 94 -7.22 10.81 -8.62
N GLY A 95 -8.41 10.27 -8.36
CA GLY A 95 -8.62 8.91 -7.86
C GLY A 95 -8.36 8.72 -6.35
N VAL A 96 -7.79 9.70 -5.66
CA VAL A 96 -7.45 9.58 -4.22
C VAL A 96 -8.71 9.52 -3.34
N LEU A 97 -9.78 10.23 -3.72
CA LEU A 97 -11.04 10.20 -2.96
C LEU A 97 -11.66 8.79 -2.95
N GLN A 98 -11.61 8.08 -4.06
CA GLN A 98 -12.09 6.71 -4.18
C GLN A 98 -11.28 5.76 -3.29
N ILE A 99 -9.97 5.93 -3.22
CA ILE A 99 -9.08 5.17 -2.32
C ILE A 99 -9.44 5.47 -0.87
N LYS A 100 -9.68 6.73 -0.51
CA LYS A 100 -10.12 7.13 0.82
C LYS A 100 -11.43 6.43 1.21
N HIS A 101 -12.43 6.43 0.32
CA HIS A 101 -13.69 5.75 0.56
C HIS A 101 -13.53 4.24 0.69
N ALA A 102 -12.64 3.62 -0.09
CA ALA A 102 -12.32 2.21 0.04
C ALA A 102 -11.70 1.89 1.40
N ALA A 103 -10.79 2.75 1.90
CA ALA A 103 -10.19 2.61 3.21
C ALA A 103 -11.20 2.75 4.34
N ILE A 104 -12.10 3.73 4.25
CA ILE A 104 -13.17 3.93 5.24
C ILE A 104 -14.09 2.70 5.29
N ARG A 105 -14.53 2.19 4.14
CA ARG A 105 -15.36 0.97 4.09
C ARG A 105 -14.64 -0.24 4.70
N ALA A 106 -13.36 -0.42 4.36
CA ALA A 106 -12.54 -1.49 4.95
C ALA A 106 -12.44 -1.34 6.47
N GLY A 107 -12.28 -0.11 6.97
CA GLY A 107 -12.26 0.20 8.40
C GLY A 107 -13.59 -0.11 9.09
N GLN A 108 -14.72 0.23 8.46
CA GLN A 108 -16.05 -0.10 8.97
C GLN A 108 -16.27 -1.61 9.06
N GLU A 109 -15.90 -2.37 8.04
CA GLU A 109 -15.98 -3.83 8.06
C GLU A 109 -15.12 -4.45 9.19
N LEU A 110 -13.91 -3.93 9.38
CA LEU A 110 -13.03 -4.38 10.46
C LEU A 110 -13.60 -4.05 11.84
N ASN A 111 -14.17 -2.89 12.03
CA ASN A 111 -14.82 -2.48 13.28
C ASN A 111 -16.10 -3.28 13.52
N GLN A 112 -16.90 -3.60 12.49
CA GLN A 112 -18.07 -4.46 12.65
C GLN A 112 -17.68 -5.85 13.16
N ARG A 113 -16.63 -6.46 12.60
CA ARG A 113 -16.09 -7.75 13.11
C ARG A 113 -15.60 -7.67 14.56
N ARG A 114 -15.12 -6.50 15.01
CA ARG A 114 -14.75 -6.27 16.41
C ARG A 114 -15.98 -6.22 17.32
N LEU A 115 -17.02 -5.48 16.90
CA LEU A 115 -18.30 -5.43 17.62
C LEU A 115 -18.93 -6.81 17.77
N ASP A 116 -18.95 -7.60 16.70
CA ASP A 116 -19.47 -8.97 16.70
C ASP A 116 -18.74 -9.90 17.71
N ARG A 117 -17.51 -9.54 18.08
CA ARG A 117 -16.70 -10.21 19.10
C ARG A 117 -16.77 -9.54 20.48
N GLY A 118 -17.69 -8.60 20.68
CA GLY A 118 -17.85 -7.87 21.94
C GLY A 118 -16.75 -6.82 22.25
N MET A 119 -15.95 -6.45 21.23
CA MET A 119 -14.90 -5.44 21.38
C MET A 119 -15.44 -4.06 20.98
N LYS A 120 -14.84 -3.00 21.52
CA LYS A 120 -15.19 -1.61 21.16
C LYS A 120 -14.60 -1.23 19.78
N ASN A 121 -15.27 -0.31 19.09
CA ASN A 121 -14.75 0.37 17.91
C ASN A 121 -13.49 1.15 18.27
N ARG A 122 -12.57 1.23 17.31
CA ARG A 122 -11.39 2.10 17.39
C ARG A 122 -10.97 2.58 16.01
N ALA A 123 -10.15 3.61 15.96
CA ALA A 123 -9.50 4.04 14.73
C ALA A 123 -8.69 2.88 14.13
N ILE A 124 -8.80 2.71 12.83
CA ILE A 124 -8.08 1.67 12.08
C ILE A 124 -6.75 2.25 11.63
N ARG A 125 -5.67 1.58 12.01
CA ARG A 125 -4.32 1.98 11.63
C ARG A 125 -3.97 1.39 10.28
N VAL A 126 -3.43 2.24 9.40
CA VAL A 126 -3.08 1.90 8.02
C VAL A 126 -1.59 2.05 7.82
N LEU A 127 -0.94 1.04 7.27
CA LEU A 127 0.45 1.09 6.84
C LEU A 127 0.50 1.20 5.32
N THR A 128 1.29 2.15 4.82
CA THR A 128 1.53 2.32 3.38
C THR A 128 2.87 1.70 3.00
N LEU A 129 2.84 0.71 2.13
CA LEU A 129 4.01 -0.02 1.64
C LEU A 129 4.19 0.18 0.14
N GLY A 130 5.41 0.14 -0.31
CA GLY A 130 5.77 0.23 -1.73
C GLY A 130 7.25 0.51 -1.92
N PHE A 131 7.74 0.30 -3.12
CA PHE A 131 9.11 0.63 -3.48
C PHE A 131 9.42 2.13 -3.31
N PRO A 132 10.69 2.53 -3.20
CA PRO A 132 11.07 3.93 -3.21
C PRO A 132 10.52 4.66 -4.46
N ASN A 133 10.11 5.90 -4.30
CA ASN A 133 9.66 6.78 -5.38
C ASN A 133 8.37 6.37 -6.14
N VAL A 134 7.58 5.44 -5.63
CA VAL A 134 6.26 5.12 -6.21
C VAL A 134 5.17 6.15 -5.86
N GLY A 135 5.48 7.12 -4.97
CA GLY A 135 4.57 8.20 -4.59
C GLY A 135 3.79 7.97 -3.30
N LYS A 136 4.31 7.15 -2.38
CA LYS A 136 3.69 6.90 -1.06
C LYS A 136 3.42 8.19 -0.28
N SER A 137 4.41 9.07 -0.17
CA SER A 137 4.30 10.34 0.56
C SER A 137 3.25 11.26 -0.06
N ALA A 138 3.19 11.36 -1.38
CA ALA A 138 2.18 12.14 -2.08
C ALA A 138 0.76 11.61 -1.80
N LEU A 139 0.58 10.30 -1.82
CA LEU A 139 -0.69 9.65 -1.48
C LEU A 139 -1.09 9.93 -0.02
N ILE A 140 -0.18 9.72 0.91
CA ILE A 140 -0.41 9.97 2.34
C ILE A 140 -0.81 11.43 2.56
N ASN A 141 -0.07 12.38 2.00
CA ASN A 141 -0.37 13.81 2.16
C ASN A 141 -1.76 14.18 1.62
N ARG A 142 -2.20 13.54 0.54
CA ARG A 142 -3.55 13.73 -0.01
C ARG A 142 -4.64 13.12 0.86
N LEU A 143 -4.39 11.97 1.47
CA LEU A 143 -5.35 11.28 2.34
C LEU A 143 -5.53 12.01 3.68
N VAL A 144 -4.47 12.61 4.20
CA VAL A 144 -4.43 13.29 5.53
C VAL A 144 -4.73 14.78 5.41
N LYS A 145 -5.57 15.25 4.54
CA LYS A 145 -5.87 16.69 4.41
C LYS A 145 -5.81 17.40 5.77
N LYS A 146 -4.78 18.27 5.97
CA LYS A 146 -4.60 19.28 7.03
C LYS A 146 -3.77 18.96 8.27
N ARG A 147 -3.10 17.84 8.46
CA ARG A 147 -2.06 17.76 9.49
C ARG A 147 -0.76 17.22 8.91
N LEU A 148 0.19 18.13 8.77
CA LEU A 148 1.61 17.84 8.57
C LEU A 148 2.11 16.99 9.74
N TYR A 149 2.23 15.71 9.54
CA TYR A 149 3.23 14.94 10.23
C TYR A 149 4.24 14.50 9.17
N LEU A 150 5.43 15.05 9.31
CA LEU A 150 6.63 14.56 8.64
C LEU A 150 6.73 13.08 8.94
N ALA A 151 6.31 12.26 7.99
CA ALA A 151 6.62 10.85 8.02
C ALA A 151 8.13 10.76 7.86
N GLN A 152 8.81 10.38 8.92
CA GLN A 152 10.17 9.91 8.82
C GLN A 152 10.27 8.85 7.75
N GLU A 153 11.33 8.95 6.97
CA GLU A 153 11.71 8.11 5.84
C GLU A 153 11.17 6.70 5.90
N ASN A 154 10.40 6.34 4.86
CA ASN A 154 10.03 5.02 4.38
C ASN A 154 8.77 4.31 4.91
N GLN A 155 8.07 4.75 5.91
CA GLN A 155 6.84 4.08 6.37
C GLN A 155 5.82 5.08 6.91
N GLY A 156 4.79 5.39 6.13
CA GLY A 156 3.69 6.24 6.58
C GLY A 156 2.60 5.44 7.31
N LEU A 157 2.40 5.72 8.57
CA LEU A 157 1.30 5.19 9.36
C LEU A 157 0.14 6.19 9.35
N LEU A 158 -1.05 5.74 8.97
CA LEU A 158 -2.27 6.52 8.95
C LEU A 158 -3.32 5.92 9.88
N GLU A 159 -4.08 6.77 10.57
CA GLU A 159 -5.32 6.39 11.25
C GLU A 159 -6.54 6.85 10.43
N VAL A 160 -7.51 5.97 10.22
CA VAL A 160 -8.76 6.22 9.47
C VAL A 160 -9.96 5.90 10.36
#